data_c66919d3bf810163a4734ce58a273a73
#
_entry.id   c66919d3bf810163a4734ce58a273a73
#
_cell.length_a   1.000
_cell.length_b   1.000
_cell.length_c   1.000
_cell.angle_alpha   90.00
_cell.angle_beta   90.00
_cell.angle_gamma   90.00
#
_symmetry.space_group_name_H-M   'P 1'
#
loop_
_entity.id
_entity.type
_entity.pdbx_description
1 polymer ?
#
loop_
_entity_poly.entity_id
_entity_poly.type
_entity_poly.pdbx_seq_one_letter_code
_entity_poly.pdbx_strand_id
1 'polypeptide(L)'
;MLVTSATLVYIVDQWTKAWVTANLPPDQPRELLGTVLQLNLTRNPGAAFSILTGSTWILTVIACSVVVFIVFTARRLGSRGWALALGLLLGGSLGNLTDRMFRAPGPGRGHVVDFFQLPNFPIFNIGDSAIVTAAALIALLAFRGINVDGTRVVEHVPKHEASEPQSPEPEPPPHSAGAAHDG
;
A
#
# COMPACT_ATOMS: atom_id res chain seq x y z
N MET A 1 3.96 -15.18 -6.93
CA MET A 1 4.67 -14.00 -6.40
C MET A 1 4.11 -13.59 -5.03
N LEU A 2 2.79 -13.33 -4.87
CA LEU A 2 2.22 -12.88 -3.59
C LEU A 2 2.61 -13.80 -2.42
N VAL A 3 2.29 -15.09 -2.50
CA VAL A 3 2.60 -16.07 -1.44
C VAL A 3 4.11 -16.16 -1.20
N THR A 4 4.91 -16.20 -2.26
CA THR A 4 6.37 -16.30 -2.14
C THR A 4 6.98 -15.11 -1.41
N SER A 5 6.60 -13.88 -1.78
CA SER A 5 7.09 -12.66 -1.11
C SER A 5 6.57 -12.56 0.33
N ALA A 6 5.31 -12.90 0.58
CA ALA A 6 4.75 -12.93 1.93
C ALA A 6 5.48 -13.94 2.84
N THR A 7 5.70 -15.14 2.35
CA THR A 7 6.42 -16.19 3.10
C THR A 7 7.86 -15.77 3.40
N LEU A 8 8.55 -15.20 2.40
CA LEU A 8 9.94 -14.75 2.59
C LEU A 8 10.03 -13.66 3.65
N VAL A 9 9.20 -12.61 3.55
CA VAL A 9 9.15 -11.52 4.54
C VAL A 9 8.83 -12.05 5.92
N TYR A 10 7.80 -12.90 6.04
CA TYR A 10 7.40 -13.48 7.30
C TYR A 10 8.54 -14.28 7.95
N ILE A 11 9.20 -15.14 7.19
CA ILE A 11 10.32 -15.97 7.70
C ILE A 11 11.47 -15.07 8.16
N VAL A 12 11.86 -14.08 7.34
CA VAL A 12 12.98 -13.18 7.68
C VAL A 12 12.62 -12.33 8.92
N ASP A 13 11.40 -11.82 9.01
CA ASP A 13 10.92 -11.05 10.16
C ASP A 13 10.97 -11.89 11.43
N GLN A 14 10.37 -13.07 11.44
CA GLN A 14 10.33 -13.93 12.63
C GLN A 14 11.71 -14.47 13.02
N TRP A 15 12.55 -14.80 12.04
CA TRP A 15 13.90 -15.25 12.28
C TRP A 15 14.75 -14.14 12.91
N THR A 16 14.70 -12.91 12.38
CA THR A 16 15.43 -11.77 12.94
C THR A 16 14.94 -11.42 14.34
N LYS A 17 13.63 -11.41 14.58
CA LYS A 17 13.02 -11.21 15.90
C LYS A 17 13.47 -12.26 16.92
N ALA A 18 13.51 -13.52 16.51
CA ALA A 18 14.01 -14.60 17.38
C ALA A 18 15.49 -14.41 17.69
N TRP A 19 16.29 -14.07 16.68
CA TRP A 19 17.72 -13.85 16.84
C TRP A 19 18.02 -12.68 17.79
N VAL A 20 17.40 -11.51 17.60
CA VAL A 20 17.64 -10.34 18.47
C VAL A 20 17.16 -10.60 19.88
N THR A 21 16.05 -11.30 20.07
CA THR A 21 15.53 -11.65 21.39
C THR A 21 16.47 -12.59 22.16
N ALA A 22 17.18 -13.46 21.46
CA ALA A 22 18.12 -14.41 22.06
C ALA A 22 19.51 -13.80 22.32
N ASN A 23 19.92 -12.77 21.57
CA ASN A 23 21.31 -12.29 21.56
C ASN A 23 21.51 -10.85 22.06
N LEU A 24 20.44 -10.07 22.15
CA LEU A 24 20.54 -8.67 22.56
C LEU A 24 19.85 -8.45 23.92
N PRO A 25 20.51 -7.75 24.87
CA PRO A 25 19.84 -7.28 26.06
C PRO A 25 18.83 -6.17 25.68
N PRO A 26 17.66 -6.11 26.35
CA PRO A 26 16.68 -5.05 26.11
C PRO A 26 17.25 -3.66 26.45
N ASP A 27 16.84 -2.67 25.68
CA ASP A 27 17.13 -1.24 25.89
C ASP A 27 18.64 -0.90 26.01
N GLN A 28 19.48 -1.69 25.35
CA GLN A 28 20.92 -1.46 25.25
C GLN A 28 21.34 -1.37 23.78
N PRO A 29 21.38 -0.17 23.21
CA PRO A 29 21.74 0.02 21.81
C PRO A 29 23.14 -0.48 21.49
N ARG A 30 23.26 -1.24 20.39
CA ARG A 30 24.54 -1.66 19.82
C ARG A 30 24.69 -1.08 18.42
N GLU A 31 25.80 -0.44 18.15
CA GLU A 31 26.07 0.13 16.85
C GLU A 31 26.20 -0.96 15.78
N LEU A 32 25.47 -0.79 14.67
CA LEU A 32 25.58 -1.61 13.47
C LEU A 32 26.31 -0.83 12.34
N LEU A 33 25.92 0.42 12.14
CA LEU A 33 26.58 1.37 11.23
C LEU A 33 26.84 2.69 11.99
N GLY A 34 27.76 2.66 12.95
CA GLY A 34 27.99 3.78 13.86
C GLY A 34 26.71 4.21 14.57
N THR A 35 26.55 5.51 14.78
CA THR A 35 25.37 6.09 15.42
C THR A 35 24.14 6.21 14.52
N VAL A 36 24.31 5.98 13.19
CA VAL A 36 23.21 6.14 12.21
C VAL A 36 22.24 4.98 12.26
N LEU A 37 22.73 3.74 12.40
CA LEU A 37 21.88 2.56 12.54
C LEU A 37 22.38 1.72 13.71
N GLN A 38 21.51 1.53 14.67
CA GLN A 38 21.79 0.73 15.86
C GLN A 38 20.79 -0.43 15.96
N LEU A 39 21.19 -1.48 16.67
CA LEU A 39 20.31 -2.55 17.11
C LEU A 39 19.94 -2.30 18.57
N ASN A 40 18.67 -2.03 18.82
CA ASN A 40 18.15 -1.81 20.16
C ASN A 40 16.85 -2.62 20.34
N LEU A 41 16.96 -3.73 21.06
CA LEU A 41 15.81 -4.59 21.32
C LEU A 41 14.79 -3.89 22.22
N THR A 42 13.60 -3.65 21.70
CA THR A 42 12.47 -3.16 22.48
C THR A 42 11.20 -3.97 22.24
N ARG A 43 10.26 -3.89 23.19
CA ARG A 43 8.96 -4.55 23.10
C ARG A 43 7.88 -3.48 22.98
N ASN A 44 7.35 -3.33 21.74
CA ASN A 44 6.45 -2.25 21.39
C ASN A 44 4.97 -2.63 21.59
N PRO A 45 4.28 -2.06 22.59
CA PRO A 45 2.85 -2.26 22.78
C PRO A 45 2.00 -1.49 21.76
N GLY A 46 2.61 -0.67 20.90
CA GLY A 46 1.96 0.27 19.99
C GLY A 46 2.28 1.73 20.35
N ALA A 47 3.48 1.97 20.88
CA ALA A 47 3.92 3.26 21.42
C ALA A 47 3.91 4.41 20.39
N ALA A 48 4.02 4.13 19.08
CA ALA A 48 3.88 5.14 18.04
C ALA A 48 2.51 5.83 18.05
N PHE A 49 1.53 5.21 18.68
CA PHE A 49 0.18 5.74 18.89
C PHE A 49 -0.05 6.01 20.37
N SER A 50 0.70 6.94 20.95
CA SER A 50 0.63 7.35 22.38
C SER A 50 -0.79 7.58 22.92
N ILE A 51 -1.74 7.84 22.02
CA ILE A 51 -3.18 8.02 22.29
C ILE A 51 -3.87 6.69 22.65
N LEU A 52 -3.27 5.53 22.32
CA LEU A 52 -3.86 4.20 22.48
C LEU A 52 -3.14 3.37 23.55
N THR A 53 -2.50 4.01 24.54
CA THR A 53 -1.92 3.31 25.69
C THR A 53 -2.98 2.46 26.38
N GLY A 54 -2.80 1.13 26.37
CA GLY A 54 -3.78 0.15 26.87
C GLY A 54 -4.69 -0.49 25.80
N SER A 55 -4.70 0.03 24.56
CA SER A 55 -5.59 -0.44 23.49
C SER A 55 -4.84 -1.21 22.38
N THR A 56 -3.79 -1.94 22.72
CA THR A 56 -2.98 -2.76 21.80
C THR A 56 -3.84 -3.70 20.93
N TRP A 57 -4.97 -4.17 21.43
CA TRP A 57 -5.90 -5.02 20.70
C TRP A 57 -6.48 -4.35 19.44
N ILE A 58 -6.62 -3.01 19.43
CA ILE A 58 -7.08 -2.28 18.24
C ILE A 58 -6.11 -2.48 17.07
N LEU A 59 -4.80 -2.44 17.35
CA LEU A 59 -3.78 -2.68 16.33
C LEU A 59 -3.82 -4.12 15.81
N THR A 60 -4.19 -5.06 16.67
CA THR A 60 -4.42 -6.46 16.28
C THR A 60 -5.62 -6.59 15.34
N VAL A 61 -6.73 -5.92 15.66
CA VAL A 61 -7.92 -5.89 14.78
C VAL A 61 -7.60 -5.26 13.43
N ILE A 62 -6.85 -4.14 13.42
CA ILE A 62 -6.40 -3.50 12.18
C ILE A 62 -5.56 -4.48 11.35
N ALA A 63 -4.56 -5.14 11.97
CA ALA A 63 -3.72 -6.11 11.27
C ALA A 63 -4.54 -7.28 10.69
N CYS A 64 -5.49 -7.82 11.46
CA CYS A 64 -6.42 -8.85 10.98
C CYS A 64 -7.25 -8.36 9.78
N SER A 65 -7.77 -7.15 9.86
CA SER A 65 -8.56 -6.54 8.77
C SER A 65 -7.74 -6.39 7.49
N VAL A 66 -6.47 -5.98 7.60
CA VAL A 66 -5.54 -5.91 6.47
C VAL A 66 -5.31 -7.29 5.86
N VAL A 67 -5.05 -8.31 6.67
CA VAL A 67 -4.87 -9.69 6.19
C VAL A 67 -6.11 -10.18 5.43
N VAL A 68 -7.30 -9.98 5.99
CA VAL A 68 -8.58 -10.36 5.36
C VAL A 68 -8.76 -9.61 4.04
N PHE A 69 -8.54 -8.30 4.03
CA PHE A 69 -8.62 -7.48 2.82
C PHE A 69 -7.68 -8.00 1.71
N ILE A 70 -6.43 -8.32 2.05
CA ILE A 70 -5.46 -8.85 1.08
C ILE A 70 -5.93 -10.19 0.51
N VAL A 71 -6.44 -11.10 1.35
CA VAL A 71 -6.95 -12.41 0.91
C VAL A 71 -8.11 -12.25 -0.09
N PHE A 72 -9.03 -11.32 0.17
CA PHE A 72 -10.12 -11.03 -0.77
C PHE A 72 -9.61 -10.40 -2.07
N THR A 73 -8.70 -9.44 -1.99
CA THR A 73 -8.13 -8.75 -3.14
C THR A 73 -7.29 -9.68 -4.02
N ALA A 74 -6.60 -10.66 -3.39
CA ALA A 74 -5.78 -11.64 -4.09
C ALA A 74 -6.56 -12.48 -5.12
N ARG A 75 -7.88 -12.61 -4.98
CA ARG A 75 -8.73 -13.32 -5.94
C ARG A 75 -8.84 -12.63 -7.30
N ARG A 76 -8.56 -11.33 -7.35
CA ARG A 76 -8.62 -10.49 -8.57
C ARG A 76 -7.23 -10.09 -9.08
N LEU A 77 -6.20 -10.73 -8.56
CA LEU A 77 -4.82 -10.32 -8.78
C LEU A 77 -4.31 -10.78 -10.14
N GLY A 78 -4.08 -9.84 -11.06
CA GLY A 78 -3.46 -10.06 -12.38
C GLY A 78 -2.11 -9.37 -12.54
N SER A 79 -1.84 -8.30 -11.78
CA SER A 79 -0.60 -7.54 -11.85
C SER A 79 0.51 -8.14 -10.98
N ARG A 80 1.72 -8.31 -11.56
CA ARG A 80 2.91 -8.77 -10.82
C ARG A 80 3.37 -7.74 -9.78
N GLY A 81 3.26 -6.44 -10.10
CA GLY A 81 3.59 -5.36 -9.17
C GLY A 81 2.68 -5.37 -7.94
N TRP A 82 1.38 -5.50 -8.15
CA TRP A 82 0.42 -5.65 -7.05
C TRP A 82 0.62 -6.95 -6.26
N ALA A 83 0.99 -8.05 -6.93
CA ALA A 83 1.32 -9.30 -6.26
C ALA A 83 2.51 -9.15 -5.30
N LEU A 84 3.55 -8.42 -5.72
CA LEU A 84 4.69 -8.11 -4.86
C LEU A 84 4.29 -7.20 -3.70
N ALA A 85 3.61 -6.09 -3.98
CA ALA A 85 3.19 -5.13 -2.97
C ALA A 85 2.30 -5.76 -1.90
N LEU A 86 1.25 -6.48 -2.32
CA LEU A 86 0.35 -7.17 -1.39
C LEU A 86 1.04 -8.32 -0.64
N GLY A 87 2.03 -8.96 -1.25
CA GLY A 87 2.83 -9.99 -0.58
C GLY A 87 3.74 -9.41 0.52
N LEU A 88 4.40 -8.28 0.26
CA LEU A 88 5.19 -7.56 1.25
C LEU A 88 4.30 -7.10 2.43
N LEU A 89 3.13 -6.52 2.10
CA LEU A 89 2.17 -6.07 3.10
C LEU A 89 1.64 -7.23 3.95
N LEU A 90 1.31 -8.36 3.32
CA LEU A 90 0.83 -9.55 4.01
C LEU A 90 1.89 -10.14 4.93
N GLY A 91 3.12 -10.33 4.44
CA GLY A 91 4.21 -10.91 5.21
C GLY A 91 4.57 -10.08 6.45
N GLY A 92 4.70 -8.75 6.28
CA GLY A 92 4.96 -7.83 7.39
C GLY A 92 3.82 -7.78 8.41
N SER A 93 2.58 -7.72 7.92
CA SER A 93 1.39 -7.75 8.80
C SER A 93 1.27 -9.05 9.58
N LEU A 94 1.50 -10.20 8.93
CA LEU A 94 1.49 -11.51 9.61
C LEU A 94 2.62 -11.63 10.63
N GLY A 95 3.81 -11.10 10.34
CA GLY A 95 4.92 -11.07 11.28
C GLY A 95 4.57 -10.32 12.58
N ASN A 96 4.05 -9.11 12.45
CA ASN A 96 3.63 -8.31 13.60
C ASN A 96 2.39 -8.88 14.28
N LEU A 97 1.46 -9.48 13.53
CA LEU A 97 0.29 -10.15 14.08
C LEU A 97 0.68 -11.39 14.91
N THR A 98 1.66 -12.17 14.46
CA THR A 98 2.21 -13.30 15.20
C THR A 98 2.72 -12.86 16.56
N ASP A 99 3.48 -11.77 16.63
CA ASP A 99 3.94 -11.22 17.92
C ASP A 99 2.75 -10.84 18.82
N ARG A 100 1.74 -10.17 18.27
CA ARG A 100 0.56 -9.74 19.03
C ARG A 100 -0.29 -10.89 19.54
N MET A 101 -0.29 -12.02 18.84
CA MET A 101 -1.07 -13.20 19.23
C MET A 101 -0.33 -14.09 20.23
N PHE A 102 1.01 -14.21 20.13
CA PHE A 102 1.75 -15.25 20.84
C PHE A 102 2.78 -14.75 21.85
N ARG A 103 3.08 -13.43 21.89
CA ARG A 103 3.99 -12.86 22.89
C ARG A 103 3.23 -12.27 24.08
N ALA A 104 3.97 -12.03 25.18
CA ALA A 104 3.43 -11.36 26.36
C ALA A 104 2.92 -9.94 26.01
N PRO A 105 1.88 -9.46 26.70
CA PRO A 105 1.20 -10.03 27.87
C PRO A 105 0.16 -11.11 27.55
N GLY A 106 -0.16 -11.38 26.29
CA GLY A 106 -1.09 -12.44 25.93
C GLY A 106 -1.80 -12.20 24.59
N PRO A 107 -2.68 -13.13 24.19
CA PRO A 107 -3.31 -13.12 22.88
C PRO A 107 -4.03 -11.79 22.54
N GLY A 108 -3.74 -11.25 21.37
CA GLY A 108 -4.30 -10.00 20.88
C GLY A 108 -3.73 -8.73 21.49
N ARG A 109 -2.89 -8.84 22.53
CA ARG A 109 -2.25 -7.72 23.24
C ARG A 109 -0.73 -7.82 23.30
N GLY A 110 -0.15 -8.87 22.69
CA GLY A 110 1.28 -9.09 22.67
C GLY A 110 2.05 -7.90 22.11
N HIS A 111 3.25 -7.69 22.64
CA HIS A 111 4.12 -6.62 22.20
C HIS A 111 4.93 -7.07 20.98
N VAL A 112 5.00 -6.22 19.97
CA VAL A 112 5.84 -6.47 18.79
C VAL A 112 7.30 -6.29 19.17
N VAL A 113 8.17 -7.15 18.65
CA VAL A 113 9.62 -7.04 18.80
C VAL A 113 10.16 -6.11 17.72
N ASP A 114 10.68 -4.94 18.18
CA ASP A 114 11.34 -3.96 17.32
C ASP A 114 12.81 -3.87 17.71
N PHE A 115 13.69 -3.56 16.74
CA PHE A 115 15.11 -3.60 17.00
C PHE A 115 16.00 -2.71 16.11
N PHE A 116 15.52 -2.17 14.98
CA PHE A 116 16.25 -1.17 14.20
C PHE A 116 15.99 0.22 14.76
N GLN A 117 17.04 0.89 15.19
CA GLN A 117 16.99 2.26 15.69
C GLN A 117 17.75 3.19 14.78
N LEU A 118 17.07 4.24 14.31
CA LEU A 118 17.64 5.40 13.63
C LEU A 118 17.56 6.63 14.55
N PRO A 119 18.41 7.65 14.39
CA PRO A 119 18.31 8.90 15.13
C PRO A 119 16.94 9.57 14.94
N ASN A 120 16.30 9.94 16.04
CA ASN A 120 15.00 10.65 16.04
C ASN A 120 13.87 9.91 15.30
N PHE A 121 13.95 8.61 15.16
CA PHE A 121 12.94 7.78 14.51
C PHE A 121 12.48 6.65 15.46
N PRO A 122 11.21 6.25 15.46
CA PRO A 122 10.75 5.11 16.21
C PRO A 122 11.54 3.84 15.88
N ILE A 123 11.78 2.98 16.89
CA ILE A 123 12.41 1.69 16.67
C ILE A 123 11.44 0.82 15.88
N PHE A 124 11.93 0.09 14.87
CA PHE A 124 11.12 -0.70 13.94
C PHE A 124 11.77 -2.06 13.64
N ASN A 125 11.07 -2.88 12.86
CA ASN A 125 11.49 -4.22 12.49
C ASN A 125 11.42 -4.46 10.97
N ILE A 126 11.71 -5.70 10.53
CA ILE A 126 11.63 -6.11 9.12
C ILE A 126 10.19 -6.04 8.59
N GLY A 127 9.20 -6.46 9.42
CA GLY A 127 7.79 -6.39 9.05
C GLY A 127 7.33 -4.96 8.74
N ASP A 128 7.74 -3.99 9.58
CA ASP A 128 7.41 -2.57 9.38
C ASP A 128 8.06 -2.04 8.09
N SER A 129 9.32 -2.40 7.84
CA SER A 129 10.03 -2.05 6.61
C SER A 129 9.30 -2.58 5.36
N ALA A 130 8.82 -3.82 5.44
CA ALA A 130 8.06 -4.44 4.36
C ALA A 130 6.70 -3.74 4.15
N ILE A 131 6.00 -3.37 5.23
CA ILE A 131 4.72 -2.64 5.17
C ILE A 131 4.90 -1.27 4.52
N VAL A 132 5.93 -0.50 4.94
CA VAL A 132 6.23 0.82 4.36
C VAL A 132 6.61 0.70 2.88
N THR A 133 7.46 -0.27 2.53
CA THR A 133 7.83 -0.55 1.14
C THR A 133 6.61 -0.93 0.30
N ALA A 134 5.72 -1.75 0.85
CA ALA A 134 4.46 -2.12 0.20
C ALA A 134 3.58 -0.90 -0.06
N ALA A 135 3.42 -0.03 0.94
CA ALA A 135 2.62 1.19 0.81
C ALA A 135 3.17 2.12 -0.28
N ALA A 136 4.49 2.31 -0.33
CA ALA A 136 5.15 3.08 -1.38
C ALA A 136 4.95 2.47 -2.78
N LEU A 137 5.05 1.14 -2.89
CA LEU A 137 4.83 0.44 -4.15
C LEU A 137 3.37 0.50 -4.59
N ILE A 138 2.40 0.36 -3.68
CA ILE A 138 0.97 0.53 -3.95
C ILE A 138 0.69 1.93 -4.47
N ALA A 139 1.21 2.96 -3.79
CA ALA A 139 1.05 4.35 -4.22
C ALA A 139 1.63 4.59 -5.62
N LEU A 140 2.82 4.05 -5.91
CA LEU A 140 3.45 4.14 -7.22
C LEU A 140 2.63 3.44 -8.32
N LEU A 141 2.09 2.24 -8.05
CA LEU A 141 1.27 1.50 -9.00
C LEU A 141 -0.05 2.23 -9.29
N ALA A 142 -0.69 2.75 -8.24
CA ALA A 142 -1.90 3.56 -8.35
C ALA A 142 -1.64 4.85 -9.15
N PHE A 143 -0.54 5.56 -8.85
CA PHE A 143 -0.15 6.76 -9.60
C PHE A 143 0.14 6.48 -11.08
N ARG A 144 0.64 5.29 -11.41
CA ARG A 144 0.85 4.84 -12.79
C ARG A 144 -0.41 4.31 -13.46
N GLY A 145 -1.56 4.39 -12.83
CA GLY A 145 -2.84 3.90 -13.35
C GLY A 145 -2.88 2.38 -13.55
N ILE A 146 -2.07 1.63 -12.81
CA ILE A 146 -2.05 0.16 -12.89
C ILE A 146 -3.02 -0.40 -11.85
N ASN A 147 -4.07 -1.07 -12.31
CA ASN A 147 -5.04 -1.73 -11.45
C ASN A 147 -4.52 -3.08 -10.90
N VAL A 148 -5.19 -3.60 -9.88
CA VAL A 148 -4.86 -4.88 -9.24
C VAL A 148 -4.92 -6.05 -10.22
N ASP A 149 -5.86 -6.03 -11.15
CA ASP A 149 -6.05 -7.03 -12.20
C ASP A 149 -5.04 -6.90 -13.36
N GLY A 150 -4.17 -5.88 -13.33
CA GLY A 150 -3.18 -5.62 -14.36
C GLY A 150 -3.65 -4.75 -15.51
N THR A 151 -4.91 -4.33 -15.53
CA THR A 151 -5.41 -3.35 -16.48
C THR A 151 -4.80 -1.98 -16.18
N ARG A 152 -4.77 -1.10 -17.20
CA ARG A 152 -4.38 0.30 -17.01
C ARG A 152 -5.59 1.20 -17.19
N VAL A 153 -5.67 2.24 -16.38
CA VAL A 153 -6.62 3.33 -16.60
C VAL A 153 -6.22 4.02 -17.91
N VAL A 154 -7.01 3.80 -18.95
CA VAL A 154 -6.92 4.57 -20.19
C VAL A 154 -7.74 5.83 -19.97
N GLU A 155 -7.08 6.97 -19.90
CA GLU A 155 -7.76 8.27 -19.90
C GLU A 155 -8.54 8.37 -21.20
N HIS A 156 -9.86 8.25 -21.11
CA HIS A 156 -10.74 8.39 -22.25
C HIS A 156 -10.76 9.89 -22.59
N VAL A 157 -9.85 10.33 -23.46
CA VAL A 157 -9.96 11.64 -24.09
C VAL A 157 -11.25 11.56 -24.91
N PRO A 158 -12.30 12.34 -24.59
CA PRO A 158 -13.49 12.38 -25.42
C PRO A 158 -13.03 12.80 -26.81
N LYS A 159 -13.20 11.92 -27.81
CA LYS A 159 -13.12 12.35 -29.19
C LYS A 159 -14.13 13.50 -29.32
N HIS A 160 -13.61 14.72 -29.46
CA HIS A 160 -14.42 15.79 -30.02
C HIS A 160 -15.12 15.17 -31.23
N GLU A 161 -16.43 15.09 -31.15
CA GLU A 161 -17.26 14.82 -32.33
C GLU A 161 -16.70 15.72 -33.39
N ALA A 162 -16.07 15.10 -34.39
CA ALA A 162 -15.72 15.81 -35.61
C ALA A 162 -17.05 16.43 -36.07
N SER A 163 -17.13 17.75 -35.95
CA SER A 163 -18.24 18.52 -36.47
C SER A 163 -18.55 17.99 -37.87
N GLU A 164 -19.74 17.36 -38.02
CA GLU A 164 -20.25 16.99 -39.33
C GLU A 164 -20.09 18.20 -40.27
N PRO A 165 -19.58 18.01 -41.49
CA PRO A 165 -19.53 19.08 -42.47
C PRO A 165 -20.96 19.59 -42.61
N GLN A 166 -21.20 20.85 -42.23
CA GLN A 166 -22.46 21.50 -42.47
C GLN A 166 -22.75 21.38 -43.98
N SER A 167 -23.80 20.66 -44.30
CA SER A 167 -24.33 20.62 -45.68
C SER A 167 -24.55 22.05 -46.15
N PRO A 168 -24.12 22.43 -47.36
CA PRO A 168 -24.31 23.79 -47.85
C PRO A 168 -25.79 24.14 -47.85
N GLU A 169 -26.09 25.28 -47.22
CA GLU A 169 -27.43 25.85 -47.18
C GLU A 169 -27.96 26.01 -48.64
N PRO A 170 -29.18 25.56 -48.97
CA PRO A 170 -29.71 25.69 -50.31
C PRO A 170 -29.82 27.15 -50.72
N GLU A 171 -29.24 27.51 -51.89
CA GLU A 171 -29.32 28.84 -52.46
C GLU A 171 -30.80 29.29 -52.59
N PRO A 172 -31.13 30.55 -52.23
CA PRO A 172 -32.48 31.07 -52.42
C PRO A 172 -32.85 31.15 -53.90
N PRO A 173 -34.13 30.88 -54.28
CA PRO A 173 -34.56 30.88 -55.68
C PRO A 173 -34.38 32.25 -56.27
N PRO A 174 -34.06 32.34 -57.59
CA PRO A 174 -33.84 33.58 -58.27
C PRO A 174 -35.14 34.41 -58.36
N HIS A 175 -35.05 35.66 -57.95
CA HIS A 175 -36.14 36.61 -58.04
C HIS A 175 -36.54 36.80 -59.50
N SER A 176 -37.73 36.37 -59.81
CA SER A 176 -38.37 36.64 -61.14
C SER A 176 -38.54 38.16 -61.34
N ALA A 177 -37.81 38.69 -62.27
CA ALA A 177 -38.00 40.06 -62.75
C ALA A 177 -39.44 40.23 -63.31
N GLY A 178 -40.20 41.07 -62.60
CA GLY A 178 -41.54 41.45 -63.05
C GLY A 178 -41.51 42.19 -64.39
N ALA A 179 -42.30 41.69 -65.30
CA ALA A 179 -42.55 42.31 -66.59
C ALA A 179 -43.26 43.66 -66.40
N ALA A 180 -42.69 44.66 -67.01
CA ALA A 180 -43.38 45.93 -67.19
C ALA A 180 -44.57 45.73 -68.11
N HIS A 181 -45.72 46.25 -67.73
CA HIS A 181 -46.89 46.44 -68.62
C HIS A 181 -47.08 47.94 -68.75
N ASP A 182 -46.91 48.36 -70.03
CA ASP A 182 -47.39 49.63 -70.53
C ASP A 182 -48.92 49.63 -70.57
N GLY A 183 -49.52 50.80 -70.33
CA GLY A 183 -50.92 51.10 -70.47
C GLY A 183 -51.31 52.36 -69.76
#